data_712f9db6d477860b0349f9ff79593e1b
#
_entry.id   712f9db6d477860b0349f9ff79593e1b
#
_cell.length_a   1.000
_cell.length_b   1.000
_cell.length_c   1.000
_cell.angle_alpha   90.00
_cell.angle_beta   90.00
_cell.angle_gamma   90.00
#
_symmetry.space_group_name_H-M   'P 1'
#
loop_
_entity.id
_entity.type
_entity.pdbx_description
1 polymer ?
#
loop_
_entity_poly.entity_id
_entity_poly.type
_entity_poly.pdbx_seq_one_letter_code
_entity_poly.pdbx_strand_id
1 'polypeptide(L)'
;MLVPITRQKFEQIIPILATGPQYAYFWGKFPDFLKRILISLISVVGVSLLRVFFGSSFDGFILLLCIVAGLYWLWGPIYWATLRNMELRRYPYSGFWRGEVVDVYVTEDLIGKEETVNNSGELVIVENRERRLNVEVEDEVGFGTRLQVPLRRIHKGIAAGQVAEMLVLSYQPDLRNIVKTTDIYIPSLNRFVSDYPYLQQDVFAQVSQKLSQIEDEEEPVKRLRNKRRRR
;
A
#
# COMPACT_ATOMS: atom_id res chain seq x y z
N MET A 1 -0.35 14.18 -16.29
CA MET A 1 -1.82 14.11 -16.58
C MET A 1 -2.59 13.70 -15.32
N LEU A 2 -3.75 14.33 -15.06
CA LEU A 2 -4.59 14.00 -13.89
C LEU A 2 -6.05 13.83 -14.34
N VAL A 3 -6.63 12.65 -14.10
CA VAL A 3 -8.02 12.31 -14.51
C VAL A 3 -8.82 11.91 -13.28
N PRO A 4 -9.93 12.61 -12.98
CA PRO A 4 -10.82 12.23 -11.88
C PRO A 4 -11.39 10.82 -12.10
N ILE A 5 -11.45 10.03 -11.04
CA ILE A 5 -12.03 8.68 -11.04
C ILE A 5 -13.36 8.69 -10.31
N THR A 6 -14.35 7.95 -10.86
CA THR A 6 -15.65 7.77 -10.21
C THR A 6 -15.51 7.00 -8.91
N ARG A 7 -16.38 7.30 -7.93
CA ARG A 7 -16.40 6.61 -6.64
C ARG A 7 -16.49 5.09 -6.77
N GLN A 8 -17.32 4.61 -7.69
CA GLN A 8 -17.47 3.18 -7.96
C GLN A 8 -16.15 2.54 -8.41
N LYS A 9 -15.40 3.21 -9.31
CA LYS A 9 -14.12 2.69 -9.81
C LYS A 9 -13.03 2.76 -8.73
N PHE A 10 -13.01 3.83 -7.96
CA PHE A 10 -12.13 3.95 -6.79
C PHE A 10 -12.31 2.78 -5.80
N GLU A 11 -13.57 2.42 -5.53
CA GLU A 11 -13.90 1.32 -4.61
C GLU A 11 -13.51 -0.07 -5.14
N GLN A 12 -13.42 -0.22 -6.46
CA GLN A 12 -12.85 -1.41 -7.09
C GLN A 12 -11.34 -1.47 -6.99
N ILE A 13 -10.66 -0.30 -7.10
CA ILE A 13 -9.21 -0.19 -7.02
C ILE A 13 -8.72 -0.37 -5.58
N ILE A 14 -9.46 0.20 -4.59
CA ILE A 14 -9.16 0.04 -3.16
C ILE A 14 -10.31 -0.73 -2.51
N PRO A 15 -10.23 -2.06 -2.44
CA PRO A 15 -11.26 -2.90 -1.85
C PRO A 15 -11.38 -2.67 -0.34
N ILE A 16 -12.54 -2.97 0.24
CA ILE A 16 -12.71 -2.91 1.70
C ILE A 16 -11.93 -4.05 2.36
N LEU A 17 -12.14 -5.27 1.87
CA LEU A 17 -11.47 -6.44 2.41
C LEU A 17 -10.03 -6.54 1.93
N ALA A 18 -9.19 -7.13 2.76
CA ALA A 18 -7.80 -7.39 2.46
C ALA A 18 -7.62 -8.21 1.17
N THR A 19 -6.72 -7.76 0.31
CA THR A 19 -6.25 -8.54 -0.83
C THR A 19 -5.15 -9.52 -0.41
N GLY A 20 -4.83 -10.50 -1.27
CA GLY A 20 -3.73 -11.45 -1.02
C GLY A 20 -2.39 -10.76 -0.71
N PRO A 21 -1.92 -9.78 -1.50
CA PRO A 21 -0.71 -9.02 -1.21
C PRO A 21 -0.75 -8.26 0.13
N GLN A 22 -1.91 -7.68 0.49
CA GLN A 22 -2.09 -6.99 1.76
C GLN A 22 -2.06 -7.97 2.95
N TYR A 23 -2.69 -9.12 2.79
CA TYR A 23 -2.62 -10.18 3.78
C TYR A 23 -1.17 -10.64 3.99
N ALA A 24 -0.44 -10.89 2.89
CA ALA A 24 0.96 -11.31 2.94
C ALA A 24 1.87 -10.25 3.60
N TYR A 25 1.58 -8.97 3.38
CA TYR A 25 2.29 -7.88 4.04
C TYR A 25 2.15 -7.96 5.58
N PHE A 26 0.93 -8.10 6.08
CA PHE A 26 0.66 -8.21 7.50
C PHE A 26 1.00 -9.60 8.08
N TRP A 27 1.13 -10.62 7.24
CA TRP A 27 1.64 -11.92 7.71
C TRP A 27 3.03 -11.77 8.31
N GLY A 28 3.87 -10.93 7.72
CA GLY A 28 5.15 -10.52 8.27
C GLY A 28 6.19 -11.64 8.33
N LYS A 29 7.15 -11.46 9.23
CA LYS A 29 8.21 -12.44 9.51
C LYS A 29 7.75 -13.45 10.57
N PHE A 30 8.50 -14.53 10.72
CA PHE A 30 8.22 -15.56 11.74
C PHE A 30 8.03 -15.02 13.17
N PRO A 31 8.83 -14.03 13.66
CA PRO A 31 8.59 -13.42 14.98
C PRO A 31 7.22 -12.73 15.09
N ASP A 32 6.72 -12.13 14.02
CA ASP A 32 5.41 -11.47 14.02
C ASP A 32 4.27 -12.50 14.10
N PHE A 33 4.44 -13.63 13.44
CA PHE A 33 3.54 -14.77 13.55
C PHE A 33 3.49 -15.32 14.99
N LEU A 34 4.66 -15.52 15.63
CA LEU A 34 4.73 -15.95 17.03
C LEU A 34 4.06 -14.98 17.99
N LYS A 35 4.27 -13.66 17.81
CA LYS A 35 3.57 -12.63 18.59
C LYS A 35 2.05 -12.77 18.48
N ARG A 36 1.52 -13.01 17.29
CA ARG A 36 0.07 -13.19 17.09
C ARG A 36 -0.46 -14.46 17.74
N ILE A 37 0.29 -15.58 17.68
CA ILE A 37 -0.06 -16.80 18.38
C ILE A 37 -0.09 -16.54 19.90
N LEU A 38 0.90 -15.85 20.44
CA LEU A 38 0.95 -15.50 21.86
C LEU A 38 -0.26 -14.64 22.27
N ILE A 39 -0.61 -13.63 21.45
CA ILE A 39 -1.80 -12.81 21.68
C ILE A 39 -3.06 -13.66 21.65
N SER A 40 -3.19 -14.59 20.70
CA SER A 40 -4.31 -15.53 20.62
C SER A 40 -4.43 -16.36 21.90
N LEU A 41 -3.32 -16.92 22.36
CA LEU A 41 -3.29 -17.74 23.59
C LEU A 41 -3.72 -16.95 24.81
N ILE A 42 -3.10 -15.77 25.01
CA ILE A 42 -3.44 -14.88 26.14
C ILE A 42 -4.91 -14.48 26.09
N SER A 43 -5.43 -14.17 24.89
CA SER A 43 -6.82 -13.78 24.71
C SER A 43 -7.79 -14.92 25.03
N VAL A 44 -7.48 -16.15 24.63
CA VAL A 44 -8.29 -17.34 24.99
C VAL A 44 -8.32 -17.55 26.50
N VAL A 45 -7.16 -17.43 27.16
CA VAL A 45 -7.11 -17.53 28.64
C VAL A 45 -7.94 -16.41 29.27
N GLY A 46 -7.78 -15.16 28.83
CA GLY A 46 -8.55 -14.03 29.35
C GLY A 46 -10.05 -14.20 29.17
N VAL A 47 -10.51 -14.64 27.98
CA VAL A 47 -11.92 -14.91 27.70
C VAL A 47 -12.43 -16.07 28.56
N SER A 48 -11.64 -17.13 28.73
CA SER A 48 -12.02 -18.29 29.57
C SER A 48 -12.25 -17.90 31.03
N LEU A 49 -11.48 -16.94 31.56
CA LEU A 49 -11.67 -16.42 32.92
C LEU A 49 -13.01 -15.70 33.11
N LEU A 50 -13.63 -15.19 32.04
CA LEU A 50 -14.96 -14.58 32.14
C LEU A 50 -16.03 -15.56 32.63
N ARG A 51 -15.82 -16.88 32.44
CA ARG A 51 -16.71 -17.92 32.97
C ARG A 51 -16.87 -17.82 34.50
N VAL A 52 -15.83 -17.42 35.19
CA VAL A 52 -15.86 -17.27 36.66
C VAL A 52 -16.86 -16.19 37.08
N PHE A 53 -17.02 -15.14 36.26
CA PHE A 53 -17.92 -14.02 36.54
C PHE A 53 -19.35 -14.24 36.06
N PHE A 54 -19.52 -14.87 34.88
CA PHE A 54 -20.82 -15.01 34.23
C PHE A 54 -21.52 -16.36 34.49
N GLY A 55 -20.81 -17.32 35.08
CA GLY A 55 -21.35 -18.66 35.35
C GLY A 55 -21.60 -19.49 34.10
N SER A 56 -22.18 -20.66 34.26
CA SER A 56 -22.38 -21.65 33.19
C SER A 56 -23.45 -21.28 32.16
N SER A 57 -24.32 -20.31 32.47
CA SER A 57 -25.40 -19.89 31.55
C SER A 57 -24.89 -19.29 30.23
N PHE A 58 -23.63 -18.82 30.20
CA PHE A 58 -23.00 -18.19 29.03
C PHE A 58 -21.90 -19.05 28.37
N ASP A 59 -21.79 -20.34 28.73
CA ASP A 59 -20.71 -21.21 28.25
C ASP A 59 -20.62 -21.26 26.71
N GLY A 60 -21.75 -21.32 26.00
CA GLY A 60 -21.76 -21.31 24.53
C GLY A 60 -21.24 -20.00 23.92
N PHE A 61 -21.55 -18.87 24.53
CA PHE A 61 -21.07 -17.57 24.10
C PHE A 61 -19.56 -17.40 24.38
N ILE A 62 -19.13 -17.83 25.55
CA ILE A 62 -17.71 -17.82 25.93
C ILE A 62 -16.90 -18.72 25.00
N LEU A 63 -17.41 -19.91 24.66
CA LEU A 63 -16.77 -20.80 23.68
C LEU A 63 -16.62 -20.11 22.31
N LEU A 64 -17.66 -19.44 21.82
CA LEU A 64 -17.59 -18.68 20.56
C LEU A 64 -16.50 -17.59 20.61
N LEU A 65 -16.44 -16.83 21.70
CA LEU A 65 -15.41 -15.81 21.90
C LEU A 65 -14.00 -16.44 21.97
N CYS A 66 -13.85 -17.60 22.61
CA CYS A 66 -12.58 -18.32 22.65
C CYS A 66 -12.13 -18.75 21.25
N ILE A 67 -13.06 -19.22 20.39
CA ILE A 67 -12.75 -19.57 18.99
C ILE A 67 -12.29 -18.34 18.22
N VAL A 68 -13.01 -17.22 18.33
CA VAL A 68 -12.64 -15.97 17.66
C VAL A 68 -11.27 -15.48 18.13
N ALA A 69 -11.03 -15.46 19.46
CA ALA A 69 -9.76 -15.05 20.04
C ALA A 69 -8.62 -16.00 19.67
N GLY A 70 -8.86 -17.30 19.69
CA GLY A 70 -7.88 -18.33 19.32
C GLY A 70 -7.45 -18.25 17.86
N LEU A 71 -8.34 -17.83 16.97
CA LEU A 71 -8.07 -17.65 15.54
C LEU A 71 -7.53 -16.26 15.18
N TYR A 72 -7.23 -15.40 16.16
CA TYR A 72 -6.70 -14.04 15.89
C TYR A 72 -5.44 -14.05 15.01
N TRP A 73 -4.55 -15.03 15.18
CA TRP A 73 -3.34 -15.17 14.35
C TRP A 73 -3.66 -15.31 12.86
N LEU A 74 -4.83 -15.83 12.51
CA LEU A 74 -5.30 -16.02 11.14
C LEU A 74 -6.03 -14.78 10.58
N TRP A 75 -7.00 -14.24 11.33
CA TRP A 75 -7.80 -13.11 10.84
C TRP A 75 -7.22 -11.73 11.17
N GLY A 76 -6.28 -11.64 12.11
CA GLY A 76 -5.63 -10.38 12.47
C GLY A 76 -5.04 -9.61 11.28
N PRO A 77 -4.29 -10.24 10.36
CA PRO A 77 -3.80 -9.59 9.15
C PRO A 77 -4.92 -9.00 8.27
N ILE A 78 -6.05 -9.70 8.14
CA ILE A 78 -7.22 -9.22 7.39
C ILE A 78 -7.78 -7.97 8.06
N TYR A 79 -7.93 -7.98 9.37
CA TYR A 79 -8.44 -6.85 10.13
C TYR A 79 -7.59 -5.59 9.96
N TRP A 80 -6.28 -5.68 10.13
CA TRP A 80 -5.38 -4.54 9.99
C TRP A 80 -5.32 -4.01 8.56
N ALA A 81 -5.33 -4.89 7.56
CA ALA A 81 -5.39 -4.49 6.15
C ALA A 81 -6.72 -3.78 5.84
N THR A 82 -7.84 -4.31 6.34
CA THR A 82 -9.16 -3.69 6.16
C THR A 82 -9.21 -2.30 6.78
N LEU A 83 -8.66 -2.09 7.98
CA LEU A 83 -8.60 -0.77 8.60
C LEU A 83 -7.82 0.24 7.74
N ARG A 84 -6.65 -0.15 7.20
CA ARG A 84 -5.88 0.71 6.28
C ARG A 84 -6.64 1.04 5.00
N ASN A 85 -7.33 0.07 4.42
CA ASN A 85 -8.15 0.30 3.24
C ASN A 85 -9.32 1.27 3.54
N MET A 86 -9.98 1.09 4.69
CA MET A 86 -11.05 1.99 5.13
C MET A 86 -10.55 3.42 5.35
N GLU A 87 -9.32 3.62 5.84
CA GLU A 87 -8.73 4.95 5.99
C GLU A 87 -8.62 5.67 4.65
N LEU A 88 -8.13 4.99 3.60
CA LEU A 88 -8.05 5.58 2.27
C LEU A 88 -9.44 5.85 1.67
N ARG A 89 -10.42 5.00 1.95
CA ARG A 89 -11.80 5.16 1.45
C ARG A 89 -12.56 6.34 2.07
N ARG A 90 -12.02 6.97 3.11
CA ARG A 90 -12.58 8.21 3.68
C ARG A 90 -12.41 9.42 2.78
N TYR A 91 -11.45 9.39 1.85
CA TYR A 91 -11.27 10.49 0.91
C TYR A 91 -12.43 10.51 -0.10
N PRO A 92 -13.12 11.67 -0.25
CA PRO A 92 -14.29 11.76 -1.12
C PRO A 92 -13.93 11.77 -2.60
N TYR A 93 -12.76 12.30 -2.94
CA TYR A 93 -12.31 12.46 -4.33
C TYR A 93 -10.99 11.74 -4.57
N SER A 94 -10.91 11.13 -5.74
CA SER A 94 -9.73 10.42 -6.19
C SER A 94 -9.48 10.67 -7.67
N GLY A 95 -8.22 10.62 -8.07
CA GLY A 95 -7.81 10.78 -9.46
C GLY A 95 -6.73 9.77 -9.84
N PHE A 96 -6.75 9.40 -11.10
CA PHE A 96 -5.63 8.72 -11.73
C PHE A 96 -4.63 9.78 -12.17
N TRP A 97 -3.42 9.66 -11.64
CA TRP A 97 -2.32 10.54 -11.96
C TRP A 97 -1.29 9.79 -12.80
N ARG A 98 -0.79 10.45 -13.85
CA ARG A 98 0.31 9.97 -14.69
C ARG A 98 1.36 11.07 -14.82
N GLY A 99 2.59 10.71 -14.57
CA GLY A 99 3.78 11.54 -14.73
C GLY A 99 4.96 10.70 -15.16
N GLU A 100 6.15 11.18 -14.85
CA GLU A 100 7.41 10.56 -15.22
C GLU A 100 8.28 10.37 -13.97
N VAL A 101 9.09 9.32 -13.99
CA VAL A 101 10.13 9.10 -12.96
C VAL A 101 11.26 10.08 -13.23
N VAL A 102 11.47 11.01 -12.29
CA VAL A 102 12.54 12.03 -12.40
C VAL A 102 13.86 11.49 -11.91
N ASP A 103 13.84 10.83 -10.74
CA ASP A 103 15.05 10.27 -10.14
C ASP A 103 14.79 8.97 -9.38
N VAL A 104 15.82 8.12 -9.35
CA VAL A 104 15.81 6.83 -8.65
C VAL A 104 17.13 6.61 -7.95
N TYR A 105 17.14 6.63 -6.64
CA TYR A 105 18.36 6.44 -5.86
C TYR A 105 18.14 5.58 -4.61
N VAL A 106 19.22 5.04 -4.08
CA VAL A 106 19.19 4.16 -2.89
C VAL A 106 19.80 4.90 -1.71
N THR A 107 19.07 4.89 -0.60
CA THR A 107 19.54 5.38 0.70
C THR A 107 19.68 4.22 1.68
N GLU A 108 20.45 4.42 2.74
CA GLU A 108 20.56 3.51 3.87
C GLU A 108 19.95 4.18 5.10
N ASP A 109 18.82 3.63 5.56
CA ASP A 109 18.14 4.13 6.74
C ASP A 109 18.44 3.26 7.96
N LEU A 110 18.66 3.90 9.09
CA LEU A 110 18.80 3.23 10.37
C LEU A 110 17.43 2.78 10.86
N ILE A 111 17.17 1.46 10.87
CA ILE A 111 15.89 0.90 11.32
C ILE A 111 15.88 0.46 12.77
N GLY A 112 17.05 0.30 13.40
CA GLY A 112 17.15 -0.08 14.80
C GLY A 112 18.58 -0.06 15.29
N LYS A 113 18.71 0.05 16.60
CA LYS A 113 19.96 -0.19 17.33
C LYS A 113 19.72 -1.36 18.27
N GLU A 114 20.54 -2.38 18.15
CA GLU A 114 20.50 -3.55 19.04
C GLU A 114 21.78 -3.57 19.90
N GLU A 115 21.60 -3.66 21.21
CA GLU A 115 22.73 -3.90 22.11
C GLU A 115 23.03 -5.41 22.11
N THR A 116 24.21 -5.76 21.71
CA THR A 116 24.69 -7.15 21.73
C THR A 116 26.06 -7.22 22.41
N VAL A 117 26.42 -8.42 22.87
CA VAL A 117 27.71 -8.67 23.50
C VAL A 117 28.65 -9.28 22.44
N ASN A 118 29.81 -8.67 22.23
CA ASN A 118 30.83 -9.20 21.33
C ASN A 118 31.51 -10.44 21.94
N ASN A 119 32.36 -11.11 21.14
CA ASN A 119 33.09 -12.31 21.58
C ASN A 119 34.03 -12.04 22.77
N SER A 120 34.33 -10.79 23.08
CA SER A 120 35.17 -10.36 24.22
C SER A 120 34.37 -10.02 25.46
N GLY A 121 33.02 -10.15 25.45
CA GLY A 121 32.13 -9.83 26.57
C GLY A 121 31.78 -8.35 26.72
N GLU A 122 32.11 -7.50 25.74
CA GLU A 122 31.81 -6.07 25.78
C GLU A 122 30.47 -5.79 25.12
N LEU A 123 29.69 -4.85 25.67
CA LEU A 123 28.46 -4.34 25.06
C LEU A 123 28.79 -3.53 23.80
N VAL A 124 28.27 -3.96 22.68
CA VAL A 124 28.42 -3.27 21.39
C VAL A 124 27.04 -2.91 20.87
N ILE A 125 26.92 -1.68 20.38
CA ILE A 125 25.70 -1.23 19.70
C ILE A 125 25.83 -1.60 18.22
N VAL A 126 24.99 -2.51 17.75
CA VAL A 126 24.89 -2.89 16.35
C VAL A 126 23.78 -2.05 15.72
N GLU A 127 24.16 -1.21 14.75
CA GLU A 127 23.21 -0.44 13.95
C GLU A 127 22.64 -1.33 12.84
N ASN A 128 21.35 -1.58 12.88
CA ASN A 128 20.65 -2.29 11.82
C ASN A 128 20.21 -1.28 10.75
N ARG A 129 20.84 -1.32 9.56
CA ARG A 129 20.55 -0.43 8.44
C ARG A 129 19.84 -1.18 7.33
N GLU A 130 18.77 -0.57 6.80
CA GLU A 130 18.03 -1.08 5.65
C GLU A 130 18.26 -0.21 4.43
N ARG A 131 18.54 -0.85 3.30
CA ARG A 131 18.64 -0.16 2.02
C ARG A 131 17.24 0.14 1.50
N ARG A 132 16.98 1.41 1.20
CA ARG A 132 15.70 1.89 0.69
C ARG A 132 15.86 2.49 -0.69
N LEU A 133 14.92 2.14 -1.56
CA LEU A 133 14.78 2.75 -2.88
C LEU A 133 13.90 4.00 -2.73
N ASN A 134 14.37 5.11 -3.25
CA ASN A 134 13.62 6.34 -3.40
C ASN A 134 13.28 6.50 -4.88
N VAL A 135 12.01 6.71 -5.16
CA VAL A 135 11.50 6.99 -6.51
C VAL A 135 10.82 8.35 -6.47
N GLU A 136 11.37 9.30 -7.18
CA GLU A 136 10.80 10.64 -7.35
C GLU A 136 10.08 10.71 -8.67
N VAL A 137 8.83 11.16 -8.63
CA VAL A 137 7.97 11.28 -9.81
C VAL A 137 7.38 12.67 -9.88
N GLU A 138 7.24 13.19 -11.10
CA GLU A 138 6.72 14.53 -11.36
C GLU A 138 5.87 14.53 -12.63
N ASP A 139 4.92 15.47 -12.72
CA ASP A 139 4.14 15.69 -13.93
C ASP A 139 4.45 17.05 -14.58
N GLU A 140 3.95 17.26 -15.77
CA GLU A 140 4.14 18.52 -16.55
C GLU A 140 3.55 19.76 -15.86
N VAL A 141 2.66 19.57 -14.87
CA VAL A 141 2.00 20.66 -14.13
C VAL A 141 2.82 21.08 -12.91
N GLY A 142 3.86 20.30 -12.55
CA GLY A 142 4.75 20.55 -11.42
C GLY A 142 4.30 19.88 -10.12
N PHE A 143 3.34 18.95 -10.18
CA PHE A 143 3.07 18.09 -9.03
C PHE A 143 4.10 16.97 -8.99
N GLY A 144 4.91 16.93 -7.93
CA GLY A 144 5.88 15.88 -7.67
C GLY A 144 5.66 15.21 -6.31
N THR A 145 6.02 13.95 -6.24
CA THR A 145 6.02 13.20 -4.98
C THR A 145 7.18 12.21 -4.96
N ARG A 146 7.60 11.87 -3.74
CA ARG A 146 8.65 10.89 -3.50
C ARG A 146 8.07 9.71 -2.73
N LEU A 147 8.35 8.52 -3.24
CA LEU A 147 8.03 7.27 -2.57
C LEU A 147 9.33 6.57 -2.13
N GLN A 148 9.40 6.23 -0.86
CA GLN A 148 10.52 5.48 -0.28
C GLN A 148 10.05 4.08 0.14
N VAL A 149 10.72 3.05 -0.37
CA VAL A 149 10.35 1.64 -0.14
C VAL A 149 11.59 0.80 0.18
N PRO A 150 11.46 -0.30 0.93
CA PRO A 150 12.55 -1.26 1.09
C PRO A 150 13.06 -1.77 -0.27
N LEU A 151 14.39 -1.75 -0.47
CA LEU A 151 14.97 -2.19 -1.73
C LEU A 151 14.76 -3.69 -1.92
N ARG A 152 14.04 -4.05 -2.99
CA ARG A 152 13.76 -5.45 -3.37
C ARG A 152 14.23 -5.74 -4.79
N ARG A 153 14.49 -7.01 -5.09
CA ARG A 153 14.89 -7.44 -6.45
C ARG A 153 13.87 -7.08 -7.54
N ILE A 154 12.59 -6.98 -7.17
CA ILE A 154 11.50 -6.62 -8.09
C ILE A 154 11.61 -5.17 -8.61
N HIS A 155 12.33 -4.29 -7.91
CA HIS A 155 12.52 -2.89 -8.29
C HIS A 155 13.65 -2.70 -9.33
N LYS A 156 14.33 -3.79 -9.72
CA LYS A 156 15.37 -3.73 -10.74
C LYS A 156 14.79 -3.34 -12.10
N GLY A 157 15.40 -2.35 -12.73
CA GLY A 157 14.98 -1.84 -14.04
C GLY A 157 14.15 -0.55 -13.96
N ILE A 158 13.78 -0.07 -12.77
CA ILE A 158 13.17 1.25 -12.61
C ILE A 158 14.26 2.30 -12.84
N ALA A 159 14.01 3.23 -13.75
CA ALA A 159 14.95 4.28 -14.14
C ALA A 159 14.21 5.59 -14.42
N ALA A 160 14.94 6.70 -14.36
CA ALA A 160 14.42 8.00 -14.79
C ALA A 160 13.96 7.95 -16.26
N GLY A 161 12.95 8.75 -16.59
CA GLY A 161 12.34 8.80 -17.91
C GLY A 161 11.23 7.76 -18.15
N GLN A 162 10.94 6.88 -17.20
CA GLN A 162 9.83 5.94 -17.31
C GLN A 162 8.52 6.59 -16.88
N VAL A 163 7.43 6.20 -17.54
CA VAL A 163 6.07 6.61 -17.13
C VAL A 163 5.76 6.00 -15.77
N ALA A 164 5.23 6.85 -14.89
CA ALA A 164 4.77 6.47 -13.55
C ALA A 164 3.31 6.85 -13.40
N GLU A 165 2.54 5.94 -12.83
CA GLU A 165 1.11 6.11 -12.60
C GLU A 165 0.77 5.80 -11.15
N MET A 166 -0.16 6.55 -10.57
CA MET A 166 -0.62 6.32 -9.21
C MET A 166 -2.06 6.80 -9.01
N LEU A 167 -2.67 6.35 -7.95
CA LEU A 167 -3.93 6.92 -7.48
C LEU A 167 -3.61 8.05 -6.49
N VAL A 168 -4.22 9.20 -6.70
CA VAL A 168 -4.10 10.36 -5.82
C VAL A 168 -5.44 10.64 -5.15
N LEU A 169 -5.39 11.11 -3.91
CA LEU A 169 -6.55 11.32 -3.06
C LEU A 169 -6.61 12.77 -2.60
N SER A 170 -7.82 13.32 -2.59
CA SER A 170 -8.08 14.71 -2.20
C SER A 170 -9.40 14.85 -1.46
N TYR A 171 -9.51 15.94 -0.69
CA TYR A 171 -10.79 16.40 -0.14
C TYR A 171 -11.52 17.37 -1.08
N GLN A 172 -10.87 17.80 -2.16
CA GLN A 172 -11.40 18.76 -3.12
C GLN A 172 -11.74 18.07 -4.46
N PRO A 173 -12.88 18.42 -5.09
CA PRO A 173 -13.32 17.78 -6.33
C PRO A 173 -12.42 18.10 -7.52
N ASP A 174 -11.71 19.23 -7.50
CA ASP A 174 -10.79 19.67 -8.55
C ASP A 174 -9.40 19.04 -8.45
N LEU A 175 -9.14 18.23 -7.42
CA LEU A 175 -7.88 17.53 -7.15
C LEU A 175 -6.64 18.45 -7.07
N ARG A 176 -6.82 19.75 -6.88
CA ARG A 176 -5.70 20.71 -6.79
C ARG A 176 -4.84 20.47 -5.55
N ASN A 177 -5.47 20.04 -4.46
CA ASN A 177 -4.76 19.71 -3.23
C ASN A 177 -4.74 18.19 -3.05
N ILE A 178 -3.66 17.56 -3.50
CA ILE A 178 -3.43 16.13 -3.30
C ILE A 178 -2.93 15.92 -1.88
N VAL A 179 -3.68 15.18 -1.08
CA VAL A 179 -3.38 14.92 0.33
C VAL A 179 -2.62 13.61 0.51
N LYS A 180 -2.93 12.61 -0.32
CA LYS A 180 -2.29 11.31 -0.23
C LYS A 180 -2.10 10.68 -1.60
N THR A 181 -0.99 10.00 -1.77
CA THR A 181 -0.66 9.18 -2.94
C THR A 181 -0.61 7.72 -2.53
N THR A 182 -0.79 6.81 -3.49
CA THR A 182 -0.73 5.37 -3.26
C THR A 182 0.52 4.76 -3.90
N ASP A 183 0.43 3.47 -4.23
CA ASP A 183 1.47 2.73 -4.95
C ASP A 183 1.78 3.41 -6.29
N ILE A 184 3.04 3.43 -6.70
CA ILE A 184 3.46 3.84 -8.04
C ILE A 184 3.46 2.61 -8.93
N TYR A 185 2.76 2.67 -10.04
CA TYR A 185 2.78 1.66 -11.08
C TYR A 185 3.65 2.12 -12.24
N ILE A 186 4.56 1.27 -12.69
CA ILE A 186 5.42 1.50 -13.88
C ILE A 186 4.94 0.60 -15.01
N PRO A 187 4.17 1.13 -15.98
CA PRO A 187 3.55 0.32 -17.04
C PRO A 187 4.56 -0.44 -17.90
N SER A 188 5.71 0.18 -18.22
CA SER A 188 6.77 -0.43 -19.03
C SER A 188 7.35 -1.72 -18.44
N LEU A 189 7.31 -1.86 -17.13
CA LEU A 189 7.80 -3.03 -16.41
C LEU A 189 6.68 -3.92 -15.88
N ASN A 190 5.44 -3.45 -15.95
CA ASN A 190 4.28 -4.04 -15.27
C ASN A 190 4.57 -4.29 -13.78
N ARG A 191 5.08 -3.26 -13.09
CA ARG A 191 5.53 -3.37 -11.68
C ARG A 191 4.91 -2.29 -10.82
N PHE A 192 4.55 -2.70 -9.60
CA PHE A 192 4.09 -1.81 -8.55
C PHE A 192 5.23 -1.58 -7.55
N VAL A 193 5.43 -0.31 -7.20
CA VAL A 193 6.39 0.13 -6.18
C VAL A 193 5.58 0.65 -5.02
N SER A 194 5.67 0.00 -3.87
CA SER A 194 4.97 0.41 -2.67
C SER A 194 5.64 -0.16 -1.42
N ASP A 195 5.52 0.57 -0.32
CA ASP A 195 5.81 0.04 1.01
C ASP A 195 4.67 -0.90 1.44
N TYR A 196 3.43 -0.43 1.28
CA TYR A 196 2.22 -1.21 1.51
C TYR A 196 1.36 -1.26 0.23
N PRO A 197 0.91 -2.45 -0.23
CA PRO A 197 0.14 -2.60 -1.48
C PRO A 197 -1.32 -2.17 -1.29
N TYR A 198 -1.60 -0.88 -1.50
CA TYR A 198 -2.97 -0.34 -1.38
C TYR A 198 -3.86 -0.76 -2.54
N LEU A 199 -3.31 -0.78 -3.75
CA LEU A 199 -4.06 -0.96 -4.98
C LEU A 199 -4.36 -2.44 -5.25
N GLN A 200 -5.55 -2.72 -5.75
CA GLN A 200 -5.83 -3.97 -6.42
C GLN A 200 -5.16 -3.94 -7.79
N GLN A 201 -4.01 -4.61 -7.88
CA GLN A 201 -3.06 -4.48 -9.00
C GLN A 201 -3.69 -4.75 -10.35
N ASP A 202 -4.49 -5.83 -10.48
CA ASP A 202 -5.14 -6.20 -11.74
C ASP A 202 -6.15 -5.13 -12.21
N VAL A 203 -6.92 -4.57 -11.27
CA VAL A 203 -7.92 -3.55 -11.59
C VAL A 203 -7.24 -2.24 -11.98
N PHE A 204 -6.17 -1.85 -11.28
CA PHE A 204 -5.43 -0.64 -11.60
C PHE A 204 -4.73 -0.75 -12.95
N ALA A 205 -4.08 -1.86 -13.26
CA ALA A 205 -3.45 -2.10 -14.55
C ALA A 205 -4.46 -2.05 -15.72
N GLN A 206 -5.67 -2.59 -15.52
CA GLN A 206 -6.75 -2.46 -16.52
C GLN A 206 -7.17 -1.01 -16.74
N VAL A 207 -7.22 -0.19 -15.70
CA VAL A 207 -7.52 1.25 -15.81
C VAL A 207 -6.41 1.95 -16.58
N SER A 208 -5.15 1.68 -16.25
CA SER A 208 -3.98 2.20 -16.95
C SER A 208 -4.04 1.90 -18.45
N GLN A 209 -4.27 0.64 -18.83
CA GLN A 209 -4.36 0.22 -20.22
C GLN A 209 -5.51 0.93 -20.98
N LYS A 210 -6.69 1.05 -20.37
CA LYS A 210 -7.83 1.74 -20.99
C LYS A 210 -7.56 3.22 -21.21
N LEU A 211 -6.93 3.89 -20.24
CA LEU A 211 -6.58 5.30 -20.39
C LEU A 211 -5.52 5.52 -21.45
N SER A 212 -4.52 4.63 -21.56
CA SER A 212 -3.52 4.69 -22.64
C SER A 212 -4.17 4.52 -24.01
N GLN A 213 -5.10 3.59 -24.17
CA GLN A 213 -5.82 3.39 -25.44
C GLN A 213 -6.62 4.63 -25.86
N ILE A 214 -7.31 5.27 -24.91
CA ILE A 214 -8.07 6.50 -25.17
C ILE A 214 -7.13 7.64 -25.62
N GLU A 215 -5.96 7.77 -25.00
CA GLU A 215 -4.97 8.77 -25.38
C GLU A 215 -4.43 8.53 -26.79
N ASP A 216 -4.10 7.27 -27.11
CA ASP A 216 -3.61 6.89 -28.45
C ASP A 216 -4.66 7.16 -29.54
N GLU A 217 -5.95 7.00 -29.25
CA GLU A 217 -7.04 7.31 -30.16
C GLU A 217 -7.28 8.82 -30.33
N GLU A 218 -7.08 9.61 -29.26
CA GLU A 218 -7.26 11.06 -29.30
C GLU A 218 -6.09 11.82 -29.95
N GLU A 219 -4.86 11.31 -29.88
CA GLU A 219 -3.68 11.99 -30.45
C GLU A 219 -3.79 12.29 -31.96
N PRO A 220 -4.18 11.36 -32.82
CA PRO A 220 -4.32 11.64 -34.26
C PRO A 220 -5.41 12.68 -34.53
N VAL A 221 -6.49 12.69 -33.76
CA VAL A 221 -7.57 13.67 -33.92
C VAL A 221 -7.10 15.07 -33.51
N LYS A 222 -6.36 15.20 -32.42
CA LYS A 222 -5.76 16.46 -31.96
C LYS A 222 -4.75 17.01 -32.98
N ARG A 223 -3.91 16.15 -33.56
CA ARG A 223 -2.95 16.52 -34.62
C ARG A 223 -3.66 17.05 -35.89
N LEU A 224 -4.75 16.40 -36.33
CA LEU A 224 -5.53 16.83 -37.46
C LEU A 224 -6.26 18.16 -37.21
N ARG A 225 -6.80 18.37 -36.02
CA ARG A 225 -7.47 19.62 -35.62
C ARG A 225 -6.51 20.80 -35.55
N ASN A 226 -5.31 20.60 -35.06
CA ASN A 226 -4.27 21.63 -35.03
C ASN A 226 -3.74 21.99 -36.42
N LYS A 227 -3.65 21.02 -37.34
CA LYS A 227 -3.26 21.25 -38.72
C LYS A 227 -4.31 22.06 -39.52
N ARG A 228 -5.62 21.88 -39.20
CA ARG A 228 -6.71 22.68 -39.77
C ARG A 228 -6.78 24.12 -39.25
N ARG A 229 -6.35 24.37 -38.00
CA ARG A 229 -6.32 25.72 -37.42
C ARG A 229 -5.14 26.59 -37.89
N ARG A 230 -4.12 25.98 -38.49
CA ARG A 230 -2.93 26.68 -39.04
C ARG A 230 -3.02 26.98 -40.51
N ARG A 231 -4.10 26.58 -41.16
CA ARG A 231 -4.48 26.95 -42.55
C ARG A 231 -5.62 27.99 -42.52
#